data_9545a3df3f4a30f76a4306c1a4de9139
#
_entry.id   9545a3df3f4a30f76a4306c1a4de9139
#
_cell.length_a   1.000
_cell.length_b   1.000
_cell.length_c   1.000
_cell.angle_alpha   90.00
_cell.angle_beta   90.00
_cell.angle_gamma   90.00
#
_symmetry.space_group_name_H-M   'P 1'
#
loop_
_entity.id
_entity.type
_entity.pdbx_description
1 polymer ?
#
loop_
_entity_poly.entity_id
_entity_poly.type
_entity_poly.pdbx_seq_one_letter_code
_entity_poly.pdbx_strand_id
1 'polypeptide(L)'
;IEVLPTPTPNLDPSNIEQCDNNNAGDLIEIFDITVHEDYILNGESGVSIAYHESLDDALSGINPIADPSNYANVIPGVQTAYVAVTKDITGCPTVVTFDIIVNPLPDISTVADIVICEVNTDNVYEFNLDEITVQLLGSQDVSNFTVTYHETQQDAEDGLNVLTSPYANTASPQQLFVNISNNTTGCFVTGAGFTLDVQEAAVANTDAEPAVLGE
;
A
#
# COMPACT_ATOMS: atom_id res chain seq x y z
N ILE A 1 54.54 -8.98 -10.18
CA ILE A 1 53.21 -8.55 -9.70
C ILE A 1 52.37 -9.81 -9.61
N GLU A 2 52.00 -10.19 -8.42
CA GLU A 2 51.06 -11.29 -8.16
C GLU A 2 49.65 -10.72 -8.15
N VAL A 3 48.74 -11.28 -8.96
CA VAL A 3 47.34 -10.93 -8.95
C VAL A 3 46.65 -11.87 -7.97
N LEU A 4 46.15 -11.33 -6.88
CA LEU A 4 45.44 -12.10 -5.86
C LEU A 4 43.97 -12.38 -6.32
N PRO A 5 43.41 -13.55 -5.98
CA PRO A 5 42.06 -13.89 -6.34
C PRO A 5 41.07 -13.00 -5.60
N THR A 6 40.05 -12.53 -6.31
CA THR A 6 38.88 -11.84 -5.77
C THR A 6 37.68 -12.81 -5.64
N PRO A 7 36.69 -12.51 -4.81
CA PRO A 7 35.42 -13.25 -4.81
C PRO A 7 34.71 -13.17 -6.15
N THR A 8 33.83 -14.16 -6.42
CA THR A 8 33.02 -14.26 -7.64
C THR A 8 31.52 -14.38 -7.29
N PRO A 9 30.95 -13.41 -6.56
CA PRO A 9 29.55 -13.44 -6.19
C PRO A 9 28.65 -13.28 -7.41
N ASN A 10 27.36 -13.66 -7.25
CA ASN A 10 26.33 -13.23 -8.18
C ASN A 10 26.10 -11.72 -8.01
N LEU A 11 26.09 -10.97 -9.12
CA LEU A 11 26.11 -9.51 -9.11
C LEU A 11 24.74 -8.86 -9.26
N ASP A 12 23.67 -9.62 -9.47
CA ASP A 12 22.34 -9.11 -9.84
C ASP A 12 21.23 -9.72 -8.95
N PRO A 13 21.27 -9.49 -7.62
CA PRO A 13 20.14 -9.83 -6.76
C PRO A 13 18.96 -8.90 -7.06
N SER A 14 17.74 -9.40 -6.86
CA SER A 14 16.53 -8.57 -7.01
C SER A 14 16.47 -7.48 -5.94
N ASN A 15 15.73 -6.40 -6.21
CA ASN A 15 15.40 -5.40 -5.19
C ASN A 15 14.49 -6.01 -4.11
N ILE A 16 14.50 -5.38 -2.93
CA ILE A 16 13.59 -5.70 -1.83
C ILE A 16 12.59 -4.55 -1.70
N GLU A 17 11.30 -4.87 -1.78
CA GLU A 17 10.25 -3.86 -1.76
C GLU A 17 9.29 -4.09 -0.60
N GLN A 18 8.86 -3.01 0.04
CA GLN A 18 7.82 -2.99 1.06
C GLN A 18 6.89 -1.79 0.86
N CYS A 19 5.70 -1.87 1.44
CA CYS A 19 4.80 -0.74 1.51
C CYS A 19 5.06 0.06 2.78
N ASP A 20 4.84 1.36 2.74
CA ASP A 20 5.01 2.32 3.84
C ASP A 20 3.91 2.15 4.91
N ASN A 21 3.99 1.04 5.65
CA ASN A 21 2.95 0.61 6.59
C ASN A 21 3.19 1.06 8.03
N ASN A 22 4.45 1.28 8.42
CA ASN A 22 4.80 1.48 9.82
C ASN A 22 4.43 2.91 10.30
N ASN A 23 4.74 3.91 9.51
CA ASN A 23 4.37 5.31 9.76
C ASN A 23 4.10 5.99 8.42
N ALA A 24 2.96 5.70 7.83
CA ALA A 24 2.60 6.08 6.46
C ALA A 24 2.95 7.55 6.13
N GLY A 25 3.69 7.75 5.06
CA GLY A 25 4.13 9.04 4.54
C GLY A 25 5.58 9.42 4.85
N ASP A 26 6.31 8.64 5.67
CA ASP A 26 7.73 8.90 5.92
C ASP A 26 8.67 8.09 5.01
N LEU A 27 8.15 7.05 4.35
CA LEU A 27 8.87 6.13 3.45
C LEU A 27 10.08 5.46 4.12
N ILE A 28 9.96 5.17 5.42
CA ILE A 28 10.97 4.47 6.22
C ILE A 28 10.38 3.16 6.74
N GLU A 29 11.00 2.03 6.38
CA GLU A 29 10.59 0.70 6.80
C GLU A 29 11.78 -0.14 7.28
N ILE A 30 11.49 -1.24 7.95
CA ILE A 30 12.52 -2.16 8.45
C ILE A 30 12.65 -3.33 7.48
N PHE A 31 13.87 -3.56 7.00
CA PHE A 31 14.19 -4.61 6.04
C PHE A 31 15.11 -5.67 6.65
N ASP A 32 14.91 -6.92 6.26
CA ASP A 32 15.95 -7.94 6.31
C ASP A 32 16.71 -7.90 4.98
N ILE A 33 17.87 -7.23 4.96
CA ILE A 33 18.69 -7.11 3.76
C ILE A 33 19.62 -8.30 3.54
N THR A 34 19.53 -9.34 4.40
CA THR A 34 20.31 -10.57 4.29
C THR A 34 19.64 -11.66 3.44
N VAL A 35 18.39 -11.44 3.02
CA VAL A 35 17.58 -12.43 2.27
C VAL A 35 18.21 -12.92 0.97
N HIS A 36 19.19 -12.16 0.42
CA HIS A 36 19.92 -12.52 -0.80
C HIS A 36 21.30 -13.12 -0.56
N GLU A 37 21.70 -13.37 0.71
CA GLU A 37 23.04 -13.81 1.05
C GLU A 37 23.43 -15.11 0.34
N ASP A 38 22.59 -16.13 0.37
CA ASP A 38 22.84 -17.39 -0.31
C ASP A 38 22.98 -17.23 -1.83
N TYR A 39 22.13 -16.36 -2.43
CA TYR A 39 22.22 -16.05 -3.85
C TYR A 39 23.52 -15.32 -4.18
N ILE A 40 23.88 -14.30 -3.41
CA ILE A 40 25.07 -13.48 -3.60
C ILE A 40 26.32 -14.35 -3.46
N LEU A 41 26.42 -15.14 -2.40
CA LEU A 41 27.55 -16.01 -2.15
C LEU A 41 27.75 -17.12 -3.19
N ASN A 42 26.69 -17.54 -3.87
CA ASN A 42 26.72 -18.54 -4.94
C ASN A 42 27.49 -19.83 -4.56
N GLY A 43 27.43 -20.21 -3.29
CA GLY A 43 28.15 -21.37 -2.74
C GLY A 43 29.67 -21.16 -2.60
N GLU A 44 30.18 -19.95 -2.81
CA GLU A 44 31.61 -19.65 -2.59
C GLU A 44 31.96 -19.76 -1.10
N SER A 45 33.12 -20.34 -0.79
CA SER A 45 33.64 -20.51 0.55
C SER A 45 34.92 -19.74 0.78
N GLY A 46 35.32 -19.48 2.03
CA GLY A 46 36.48 -18.67 2.39
C GLY A 46 36.31 -17.21 2.00
N VAL A 47 35.07 -16.73 2.17
CA VAL A 47 34.66 -15.33 2.02
C VAL A 47 33.87 -14.89 3.24
N SER A 48 33.96 -13.62 3.56
CA SER A 48 33.10 -12.94 4.53
C SER A 48 32.16 -11.96 3.81
N ILE A 49 30.96 -11.71 4.36
CA ILE A 49 29.99 -10.78 3.82
C ILE A 49 29.73 -9.66 4.83
N ALA A 50 29.60 -8.43 4.34
CA ALA A 50 29.22 -7.26 5.14
C ALA A 50 28.37 -6.30 4.31
N TYR A 51 27.43 -5.63 4.98
CA TYR A 51 26.49 -4.70 4.38
C TYR A 51 26.85 -3.26 4.76
N HIS A 52 26.69 -2.33 3.80
CA HIS A 52 27.11 -0.93 3.97
C HIS A 52 26.09 0.02 3.32
N GLU A 53 26.08 1.27 3.79
CA GLU A 53 25.22 2.34 3.22
C GLU A 53 25.89 3.08 2.07
N SER A 54 27.20 2.89 1.85
CA SER A 54 27.93 3.53 0.77
C SER A 54 28.93 2.59 0.09
N LEU A 55 29.22 2.87 -1.19
CA LEU A 55 30.24 2.14 -1.95
C LEU A 55 31.63 2.30 -1.33
N ASP A 56 31.99 3.50 -0.85
CA ASP A 56 33.29 3.77 -0.27
C ASP A 56 33.52 2.97 1.01
N ASP A 57 32.50 2.86 1.88
CA ASP A 57 32.57 2.04 3.08
C ASP A 57 32.67 0.55 2.73
N ALA A 58 31.90 0.08 1.75
CA ALA A 58 31.94 -1.31 1.29
C ALA A 58 33.33 -1.69 0.72
N LEU A 59 33.95 -0.80 -0.07
CA LEU A 59 35.27 -1.03 -0.63
C LEU A 59 36.40 -0.97 0.42
N SER A 60 36.21 -0.12 1.45
CA SER A 60 37.18 0.10 2.52
C SER A 60 37.00 -0.85 3.70
N GLY A 61 35.86 -1.56 3.79
CA GLY A 61 35.54 -2.46 4.90
C GLY A 61 35.29 -1.73 6.22
N ILE A 62 34.82 -0.46 6.17
CA ILE A 62 34.54 0.34 7.35
C ILE A 62 33.02 0.60 7.48
N ASN A 63 32.57 0.98 8.67
CA ASN A 63 31.17 1.32 8.96
C ASN A 63 30.15 0.27 8.46
N PRO A 64 30.33 -1.03 8.73
CA PRO A 64 29.32 -2.01 8.34
C PRO A 64 28.01 -1.77 9.09
N ILE A 65 26.88 -2.06 8.44
CA ILE A 65 25.56 -2.09 9.07
C ILE A 65 25.58 -3.16 10.16
N ALA A 66 25.27 -2.75 11.40
CA ALA A 66 25.45 -3.60 12.57
C ALA A 66 24.41 -4.73 12.66
N ASP A 67 23.19 -4.47 12.20
CA ASP A 67 22.10 -5.44 12.19
C ASP A 67 21.39 -5.43 10.81
N PRO A 68 21.95 -6.13 9.81
CA PRO A 68 21.39 -6.13 8.46
C PRO A 68 20.09 -6.94 8.35
N SER A 69 19.77 -7.78 9.34
CA SER A 69 18.50 -8.51 9.38
C SER A 69 17.33 -7.66 9.91
N ASN A 70 17.63 -6.48 10.48
CA ASN A 70 16.63 -5.56 11.04
C ASN A 70 17.05 -4.11 10.76
N TYR A 71 17.25 -3.80 9.47
CA TYR A 71 17.78 -2.54 9.02
C TYR A 71 16.68 -1.57 8.59
N ALA A 72 16.61 -0.39 9.23
CA ALA A 72 15.73 0.69 8.77
C ALA A 72 16.46 1.52 7.71
N ASN A 73 15.80 1.75 6.53
CA ASN A 73 16.40 2.62 5.52
C ASN A 73 16.58 4.04 6.07
N VAL A 74 17.73 4.66 5.78
CA VAL A 74 18.07 6.02 6.22
C VAL A 74 17.77 7.07 5.14
N ILE A 75 17.53 6.63 3.92
CA ILE A 75 17.08 7.46 2.80
C ILE A 75 15.64 7.07 2.48
N PRO A 76 14.67 8.00 2.63
CA PRO A 76 13.28 7.72 2.34
C PRO A 76 13.04 7.23 0.91
N GLY A 77 12.18 6.24 0.75
CA GLY A 77 11.74 5.70 -0.53
C GLY A 77 12.72 4.69 -1.11
N VAL A 78 13.73 5.12 -1.84
CA VAL A 78 14.68 4.22 -2.51
C VAL A 78 16.08 4.43 -1.95
N GLN A 79 16.68 3.34 -1.49
CA GLN A 79 18.06 3.35 -1.00
C GLN A 79 18.82 2.13 -1.53
N THR A 80 20.04 2.36 -2.06
CA THR A 80 20.91 1.28 -2.47
C THR A 80 21.65 0.69 -1.28
N ALA A 81 21.59 -0.62 -1.12
CA ALA A 81 22.43 -1.41 -0.21
C ALA A 81 23.68 -1.88 -0.93
N TYR A 82 24.83 -1.76 -0.28
CA TYR A 82 26.14 -2.20 -0.78
C TYR A 82 26.62 -3.39 0.02
N VAL A 83 26.84 -4.51 -0.67
CA VAL A 83 27.24 -5.78 -0.05
C VAL A 83 28.68 -6.09 -0.43
N ALA A 84 29.60 -6.00 0.54
CA ALA A 84 30.99 -6.36 0.34
C ALA A 84 31.17 -7.87 0.60
N VAL A 85 31.47 -8.62 -0.45
CA VAL A 85 31.94 -10.02 -0.34
C VAL A 85 33.45 -9.98 -0.39
N THR A 86 34.11 -10.38 0.70
CA THR A 86 35.55 -10.23 0.87
C THR A 86 36.26 -11.59 0.98
N LYS A 87 37.30 -11.80 0.19
CA LYS A 87 38.09 -13.05 0.26
C LYS A 87 38.92 -13.07 1.53
N ASP A 88 38.73 -14.06 2.40
CA ASP A 88 39.37 -14.14 3.72
C ASP A 88 40.90 -14.15 3.65
N ILE A 89 41.44 -14.79 2.60
CA ILE A 89 42.92 -14.93 2.44
C ILE A 89 43.57 -13.65 1.94
N THR A 90 42.88 -12.89 1.06
CA THR A 90 43.48 -11.75 0.35
C THR A 90 42.96 -10.40 0.87
N GLY A 91 41.81 -10.38 1.55
CA GLY A 91 41.14 -9.17 1.96
C GLY A 91 40.58 -8.35 0.78
N CYS A 92 40.53 -8.92 -0.45
CA CYS A 92 40.03 -8.21 -1.62
C CYS A 92 38.51 -8.30 -1.66
N PRO A 93 37.76 -7.16 -1.69
CA PRO A 93 36.31 -7.18 -1.80
C PRO A 93 35.84 -7.19 -3.25
N THR A 94 34.67 -7.80 -3.48
CA THR A 94 33.81 -7.54 -4.61
C THR A 94 32.51 -6.99 -4.07
N VAL A 95 32.02 -5.85 -4.59
CA VAL A 95 30.81 -5.21 -4.09
C VAL A 95 29.64 -5.55 -5.02
N VAL A 96 28.55 -6.02 -4.42
CA VAL A 96 27.26 -6.28 -5.03
C VAL A 96 26.27 -5.24 -4.53
N THR A 97 25.31 -4.82 -5.35
CA THR A 97 24.30 -3.83 -4.96
C THR A 97 22.90 -4.29 -5.30
N PHE A 98 21.93 -3.86 -4.50
CA PHE A 98 20.52 -3.91 -4.81
C PHE A 98 19.82 -2.75 -4.12
N ASP A 99 18.62 -2.41 -4.57
CA ASP A 99 17.82 -1.37 -3.94
C ASP A 99 16.83 -1.97 -2.94
N ILE A 100 16.69 -1.27 -1.82
CA ILE A 100 15.56 -1.42 -0.91
C ILE A 100 14.59 -0.27 -1.20
N ILE A 101 13.31 -0.60 -1.40
CA ILE A 101 12.29 0.31 -1.91
C ILE A 101 11.10 0.32 -0.96
N VAL A 102 10.76 1.51 -0.47
CA VAL A 102 9.52 1.72 0.27
C VAL A 102 8.51 2.39 -0.65
N ASN A 103 7.47 1.65 -0.99
CA ASN A 103 6.40 2.13 -1.86
C ASN A 103 5.33 2.85 -1.04
N PRO A 104 4.91 4.08 -1.44
CA PRO A 104 3.86 4.80 -0.73
C PRO A 104 2.52 4.06 -0.78
N LEU A 105 1.73 4.23 0.27
CA LEU A 105 0.33 3.79 0.26
C LEU A 105 -0.52 4.73 -0.62
N PRO A 106 -1.63 4.24 -1.20
CA PRO A 106 -2.63 5.10 -1.81
C PRO A 106 -3.26 6.07 -0.79
N ASP A 107 -3.71 7.23 -1.23
CA ASP A 107 -4.50 8.15 -0.43
C ASP A 107 -5.99 7.79 -0.48
N ILE A 108 -6.70 7.91 0.65
CA ILE A 108 -8.17 7.87 0.71
C ILE A 108 -8.69 9.29 0.91
N SER A 109 -9.39 9.82 -0.09
CA SER A 109 -10.11 11.08 0.06
C SER A 109 -11.43 10.86 0.82
N THR A 110 -11.80 11.83 1.64
CA THR A 110 -13.08 11.80 2.35
C THR A 110 -14.24 11.97 1.36
N VAL A 111 -15.20 11.07 1.40
CA VAL A 111 -16.48 11.15 0.67
C VAL A 111 -17.60 11.43 1.67
N ALA A 112 -18.48 12.34 1.30
CA ALA A 112 -19.66 12.62 2.12
C ALA A 112 -20.64 11.43 2.10
N ASP A 113 -21.39 11.27 3.20
CA ASP A 113 -22.50 10.30 3.25
C ASP A 113 -23.49 10.57 2.15
N ILE A 114 -24.04 9.51 1.56
CA ILE A 114 -24.99 9.57 0.45
C ILE A 114 -26.39 9.39 1.00
N VAL A 115 -27.19 10.45 0.90
CA VAL A 115 -28.59 10.44 1.35
C VAL A 115 -29.50 10.49 0.14
N ILE A 116 -30.38 9.49 0.00
CA ILE A 116 -31.41 9.42 -1.05
C ILE A 116 -32.78 9.50 -0.40
N CYS A 117 -33.68 10.30 -1.01
CA CYS A 117 -35.09 10.34 -0.61
C CYS A 117 -35.94 9.57 -1.61
N GLU A 118 -36.67 8.56 -1.15
CA GLU A 118 -37.54 7.74 -1.97
C GLU A 118 -39.02 7.85 -1.54
N VAL A 119 -39.91 7.67 -2.51
CA VAL A 119 -41.39 7.65 -2.26
C VAL A 119 -41.88 6.25 -1.90
N ASN A 120 -41.11 5.20 -2.18
CA ASN A 120 -41.43 3.86 -1.70
C ASN A 120 -40.90 3.72 -0.26
N THR A 121 -41.45 2.78 0.50
CA THR A 121 -41.18 2.62 1.94
C THR A 121 -40.36 1.36 2.23
N ASP A 122 -39.59 0.85 1.23
CA ASP A 122 -38.80 -0.35 1.40
C ASP A 122 -37.37 -0.07 1.90
N ASN A 123 -36.94 1.21 1.90
CA ASN A 123 -35.60 1.67 2.31
C ASN A 123 -34.45 1.02 1.52
N VAL A 124 -34.70 0.57 0.29
CA VAL A 124 -33.71 -0.06 -0.59
C VAL A 124 -33.55 0.77 -1.86
N TYR A 125 -32.30 1.10 -2.18
CA TYR A 125 -31.90 1.85 -3.37
C TYR A 125 -30.69 1.23 -4.04
N GLU A 126 -30.58 1.29 -5.37
CA GLU A 126 -29.41 0.85 -6.12
C GLU A 126 -28.43 2.01 -6.30
N PHE A 127 -27.28 1.94 -5.61
CA PHE A 127 -26.23 2.95 -5.64
C PHE A 127 -25.20 2.64 -6.71
N ASN A 128 -24.83 3.65 -7.50
CA ASN A 128 -23.72 3.54 -8.45
C ASN A 128 -22.37 3.79 -7.74
N LEU A 129 -21.69 2.73 -7.34
CA LEU A 129 -20.41 2.82 -6.63
C LEU A 129 -19.28 3.33 -7.54
N ASP A 130 -19.36 3.15 -8.86
CA ASP A 130 -18.32 3.60 -9.79
C ASP A 130 -18.17 5.13 -9.81
N GLU A 131 -19.26 5.87 -9.59
CA GLU A 131 -19.22 7.33 -9.51
C GLU A 131 -18.49 7.84 -8.26
N ILE A 132 -18.43 7.01 -7.20
CA ILE A 132 -17.79 7.34 -5.93
C ILE A 132 -16.29 7.09 -6.01
N THR A 133 -15.84 6.12 -6.82
CA THR A 133 -14.44 5.78 -7.03
C THR A 133 -13.58 7.00 -7.33
N VAL A 134 -14.04 7.88 -8.22
CA VAL A 134 -13.31 9.10 -8.60
C VAL A 134 -13.15 10.07 -7.41
N GLN A 135 -14.16 10.16 -6.56
CA GLN A 135 -14.14 11.02 -5.38
C GLN A 135 -13.17 10.47 -4.32
N LEU A 136 -13.16 9.14 -4.10
CA LEU A 136 -12.25 8.47 -3.17
C LEU A 136 -10.78 8.62 -3.58
N LEU A 137 -10.50 8.53 -4.88
CA LEU A 137 -9.14 8.68 -5.41
C LEU A 137 -8.66 10.14 -5.43
N GLY A 138 -9.59 11.12 -5.42
CA GLY A 138 -9.24 12.54 -5.41
C GLY A 138 -8.42 12.94 -6.63
N SER A 139 -7.15 13.35 -6.43
CA SER A 139 -6.24 13.73 -7.51
C SER A 139 -5.40 12.58 -8.08
N GLN A 140 -5.53 11.37 -7.54
CA GLN A 140 -4.79 10.19 -7.99
C GLN A 140 -5.33 9.73 -9.36
N ASP A 141 -4.44 9.24 -10.23
CA ASP A 141 -4.83 8.72 -11.54
C ASP A 141 -5.55 7.38 -11.39
N VAL A 142 -6.84 7.36 -11.73
CA VAL A 142 -7.72 6.18 -11.62
C VAL A 142 -7.17 4.93 -12.33
N SER A 143 -6.33 5.08 -13.34
CA SER A 143 -5.74 3.95 -14.06
C SER A 143 -4.71 3.17 -13.24
N ASN A 144 -4.14 3.80 -12.21
CA ASN A 144 -3.10 3.21 -11.38
C ASN A 144 -3.62 2.49 -10.15
N PHE A 145 -4.93 2.61 -9.87
CA PHE A 145 -5.52 2.07 -8.64
C PHE A 145 -6.75 1.21 -8.93
N THR A 146 -6.96 0.23 -8.08
CA THR A 146 -8.20 -0.54 -7.97
C THR A 146 -8.89 -0.15 -6.68
N VAL A 147 -10.18 0.23 -6.76
CA VAL A 147 -11.03 0.52 -5.60
C VAL A 147 -12.08 -0.57 -5.48
N THR A 148 -12.18 -1.17 -4.31
CA THR A 148 -13.21 -2.16 -3.99
C THR A 148 -14.02 -1.72 -2.78
N TYR A 149 -15.28 -2.14 -2.73
CA TYR A 149 -16.25 -1.80 -1.70
C TYR A 149 -16.68 -3.04 -0.96
N HIS A 150 -16.90 -2.91 0.36
CA HIS A 150 -17.19 -4.02 1.25
C HIS A 150 -18.19 -3.62 2.33
N GLU A 151 -18.96 -4.59 2.84
CA GLU A 151 -19.90 -4.36 3.96
C GLU A 151 -19.20 -4.33 5.32
N THR A 152 -18.01 -4.91 5.44
CA THR A 152 -17.23 -4.94 6.68
C THR A 152 -15.80 -4.49 6.47
N GLN A 153 -15.21 -3.93 7.53
CA GLN A 153 -13.80 -3.56 7.52
C GLN A 153 -12.90 -4.77 7.28
N GLN A 154 -13.22 -5.92 7.90
CA GLN A 154 -12.42 -7.14 7.75
C GLN A 154 -12.43 -7.64 6.29
N ASP A 155 -13.58 -7.59 5.59
CA ASP A 155 -13.65 -7.95 4.17
C ASP A 155 -12.80 -7.00 3.31
N ALA A 156 -12.78 -5.71 3.64
CA ALA A 156 -11.93 -4.74 2.95
C ALA A 156 -10.43 -5.03 3.18
N GLU A 157 -10.03 -5.39 4.39
CA GLU A 157 -8.65 -5.75 4.74
C GLU A 157 -8.21 -7.05 4.06
N ASP A 158 -9.11 -8.04 4.01
CA ASP A 158 -8.84 -9.35 3.42
C ASP A 158 -9.05 -9.39 1.88
N GLY A 159 -9.63 -8.32 1.30
CA GLY A 159 -10.01 -8.27 -0.12
C GLY A 159 -11.09 -9.27 -0.52
N LEU A 160 -11.98 -9.62 0.44
CA LEU A 160 -13.05 -10.60 0.25
C LEU A 160 -14.42 -9.93 0.10
N ASN A 161 -15.41 -10.68 -0.40
CA ASN A 161 -16.81 -10.25 -0.50
C ASN A 161 -16.98 -8.87 -1.16
N VAL A 162 -16.26 -8.65 -2.27
CA VAL A 162 -16.31 -7.37 -3.02
C VAL A 162 -17.73 -7.11 -3.53
N LEU A 163 -18.24 -5.93 -3.26
CA LEU A 163 -19.56 -5.48 -3.74
C LEU A 163 -19.49 -5.08 -5.22
N THR A 164 -20.54 -5.41 -5.96
CA THR A 164 -20.68 -5.03 -7.37
C THR A 164 -21.43 -3.71 -7.53
N SER A 165 -21.08 -2.94 -8.55
CA SER A 165 -21.85 -1.75 -8.94
C SER A 165 -22.83 -2.10 -10.07
N PRO A 166 -24.13 -1.68 -10.03
CA PRO A 166 -24.78 -1.00 -8.90
C PRO A 166 -24.96 -1.92 -7.69
N TYR A 167 -24.99 -1.33 -6.50
CA TYR A 167 -25.17 -2.03 -5.23
C TYR A 167 -26.50 -1.64 -4.56
N ALA A 168 -27.33 -2.63 -4.24
CA ALA A 168 -28.52 -2.43 -3.43
C ALA A 168 -28.18 -2.53 -1.94
N ASN A 169 -28.46 -1.49 -1.16
CA ASN A 169 -28.18 -1.50 0.28
C ASN A 169 -28.99 -2.57 1.01
N THR A 170 -28.40 -3.17 2.04
CA THR A 170 -29.03 -4.22 2.87
C THR A 170 -29.58 -3.66 4.19
N ALA A 171 -29.23 -2.42 4.51
CA ALA A 171 -29.72 -1.66 5.66
C ALA A 171 -29.75 -0.16 5.33
N SER A 172 -30.50 0.63 6.10
CA SER A 172 -30.48 2.10 6.01
C SER A 172 -30.56 2.70 7.43
N PRO A 173 -29.53 3.49 7.86
CA PRO A 173 -28.26 3.73 7.15
C PRO A 173 -27.34 2.49 7.15
N GLN A 174 -26.47 2.40 6.13
CA GLN A 174 -25.48 1.35 5.99
C GLN A 174 -24.09 1.94 5.75
N GLN A 175 -23.12 1.59 6.62
CA GLN A 175 -21.70 1.93 6.42
C GLN A 175 -21.08 1.00 5.39
N LEU A 176 -20.36 1.54 4.42
CA LEU A 176 -19.47 0.79 3.53
C LEU A 176 -18.00 1.05 3.86
N PHE A 177 -17.17 0.05 3.60
CA PHE A 177 -15.72 0.10 3.74
C PHE A 177 -15.07 -0.02 2.38
N VAL A 178 -13.89 0.57 2.24
CA VAL A 178 -13.17 0.61 0.96
C VAL A 178 -11.78 0.03 1.11
N ASN A 179 -11.30 -0.58 0.03
CA ASN A 179 -9.89 -0.90 -0.16
C ASN A 179 -9.45 -0.21 -1.46
N ILE A 180 -8.36 0.55 -1.39
CA ILE A 180 -7.71 1.16 -2.54
C ILE A 180 -6.32 0.55 -2.66
N SER A 181 -6.06 -0.13 -3.78
CA SER A 181 -4.77 -0.79 -4.05
C SER A 181 -4.09 -0.19 -5.27
N ASN A 182 -2.78 -0.01 -5.18
CA ASN A 182 -1.95 0.40 -6.32
C ASN A 182 -1.68 -0.83 -7.20
N ASN A 183 -2.03 -0.74 -8.50
CA ASN A 183 -1.97 -1.85 -9.44
C ASN A 183 -0.53 -2.30 -9.77
N THR A 184 0.47 -1.45 -9.53
CA THR A 184 1.88 -1.75 -9.84
C THR A 184 2.60 -2.33 -8.62
N THR A 185 2.43 -1.71 -7.45
CA THR A 185 3.17 -2.10 -6.23
C THR A 185 2.42 -3.09 -5.37
N GLY A 186 1.10 -3.20 -5.54
CA GLY A 186 0.22 -3.98 -4.67
C GLY A 186 -0.02 -3.35 -3.29
N CYS A 187 0.57 -2.19 -3.00
CA CYS A 187 0.34 -1.49 -1.76
C CYS A 187 -1.09 -0.98 -1.68
N PHE A 188 -1.73 -1.16 -0.54
CA PHE A 188 -3.13 -0.82 -0.38
C PHE A 188 -3.40 -0.13 0.95
N VAL A 189 -4.51 0.58 1.01
CA VAL A 189 -5.06 1.19 2.21
C VAL A 189 -6.52 0.83 2.33
N THR A 190 -6.99 0.58 3.55
CA THR A 190 -8.40 0.33 3.86
C THR A 190 -8.93 1.37 4.82
N GLY A 191 -10.24 1.61 4.77
CA GLY A 191 -10.87 2.55 5.71
C GLY A 191 -12.39 2.53 5.62
N ALA A 192 -13.00 3.27 6.56
CA ALA A 192 -14.41 3.61 6.47
C ALA A 192 -14.60 4.52 5.26
N GLY A 193 -15.42 4.09 4.30
CA GLY A 193 -15.72 4.87 3.11
C GLY A 193 -16.75 5.95 3.41
N PHE A 194 -18.03 5.58 3.41
CA PHE A 194 -19.17 6.49 3.54
C PHE A 194 -20.41 5.71 3.96
N THR A 195 -21.44 6.43 4.39
CA THR A 195 -22.73 5.85 4.76
C THR A 195 -23.73 5.99 3.60
N LEU A 196 -24.46 4.94 3.31
CA LEU A 196 -25.64 4.96 2.45
C LEU A 196 -26.87 5.13 3.32
N ASP A 197 -27.67 6.17 3.09
CA ASP A 197 -28.89 6.46 3.86
C ASP A 197 -30.07 6.69 2.90
N VAL A 198 -31.04 5.80 2.95
CA VAL A 198 -32.28 5.91 2.18
C VAL A 198 -33.40 6.40 3.12
N GLN A 199 -33.90 7.58 2.87
CA GLN A 199 -34.93 8.22 3.67
C GLN A 199 -36.25 8.28 2.90
N GLU A 200 -37.36 8.19 3.64
CA GLU A 200 -38.70 8.36 3.06
C GLU A 200 -38.93 9.81 2.64
N ALA A 201 -39.33 10.01 1.39
CA ALA A 201 -39.68 11.33 0.91
C ALA A 201 -40.95 11.86 1.60
N ALA A 202 -40.94 13.12 2.01
CA ALA A 202 -42.13 13.74 2.57
C ALA A 202 -43.25 13.78 1.52
N VAL A 203 -44.36 13.09 1.79
CA VAL A 203 -45.56 13.15 0.96
C VAL A 203 -46.35 14.39 1.35
N ALA A 204 -46.56 15.30 0.37
CA ALA A 204 -47.45 16.44 0.60
C ALA A 204 -48.86 15.93 0.87
N ASN A 205 -49.41 16.26 2.05
CA ASN A 205 -50.82 15.97 2.35
C ASN A 205 -51.68 16.85 1.48
N THR A 206 -52.27 16.27 0.43
CA THR A 206 -53.20 16.96 -0.49
C THR A 206 -54.64 17.02 0.04
N ASP A 207 -54.90 16.42 1.21
CA ASP A 207 -56.22 16.39 1.84
C ASP A 207 -56.51 17.61 2.76
N ALA A 208 -55.76 18.72 2.56
CA ALA A 208 -56.18 19.95 3.21
C ALA A 208 -57.56 20.39 2.64
N GLU A 209 -58.64 20.14 3.39
CA GLU A 209 -59.95 20.71 3.06
C GLU A 209 -59.82 22.21 2.78
N PRO A 210 -60.41 22.71 1.67
CA PRO A 210 -60.36 24.14 1.42
C PRO A 210 -61.05 24.86 2.60
N ALA A 211 -60.34 25.79 3.21
CA ALA A 211 -60.88 26.63 4.27
C ALA A 211 -62.15 27.24 3.77
N VAL A 212 -63.34 26.82 4.32
CA VAL A 212 -64.60 27.46 4.07
C VAL A 212 -64.51 28.84 4.71
N LEU A 213 -64.28 29.87 3.89
CA LEU A 213 -64.50 31.27 4.31
C LEU A 213 -65.94 31.45 4.60
N GLY A 214 -66.27 31.43 5.88
CA GLY A 214 -67.66 31.81 6.36
C GLY A 214 -67.94 33.23 5.96
N GLU A 215 -69.11 33.42 5.36
CA GLU A 215 -69.72 34.71 5.11
C GLU A 215 -70.08 35.47 6.42
#